data_0a1959deddffe9fde412c89e23ffd27a
#
_entry.id   0a1959deddffe9fde412c89e23ffd27a
#
_cell.length_a   1.000
_cell.length_b   1.000
_cell.length_c   1.000
_cell.angle_alpha   90.00
_cell.angle_beta   90.00
_cell.angle_gamma   90.00
#
_symmetry.space_group_name_H-M   'P 1'
#
loop_
_entity.id
_entity.type
_entity.pdbx_description
1 polymer ?
#
loop_
_entity_poly.entity_id
_entity_poly.type
_entity_poly.pdbx_seq_one_letter_code
_entity_poly.pdbx_strand_id
1 'polypeptide(L)'
;MALKAKNMNRIAGFAHPNKGVRFSPYGYIGKNDLVFKIKELKTLWRSKKVYLWGEYDESEKPIKMTFAKYYQSFIYDYDFAKPDKINYNLKQNNGIMINNIAEFYPRAIEVEYFFEGTDERMYGSLRLVYEKQGAKWYLVGIVRDTPGI
;
A
#
# COMPACT_ATOMS: atom_id res chain seq x y z
N MET A 1 0.17 11.70 11.01
CA MET A 1 0.23 10.92 9.76
C MET A 1 -1.17 10.78 9.18
N ALA A 2 -1.36 11.08 7.90
CA ALA A 2 -2.67 11.06 7.25
C ALA A 2 -3.32 9.67 7.23
N LEU A 3 -2.53 8.62 7.10
CA LEU A 3 -3.04 7.23 7.14
C LEU A 3 -3.57 6.87 8.52
N LYS A 4 -2.88 7.25 9.58
CA LYS A 4 -3.35 7.01 10.95
C LYS A 4 -4.67 7.73 11.21
N ALA A 5 -4.79 8.96 10.75
CA ALA A 5 -5.98 9.79 10.93
C ALA A 5 -7.13 9.39 10.00
N LYS A 6 -6.92 8.46 9.06
CA LYS A 6 -7.91 8.06 8.05
C LYS A 6 -8.42 9.26 7.23
N ASN A 7 -7.54 10.22 7.01
CA ASN A 7 -7.89 11.46 6.31
C ASN A 7 -7.78 11.28 4.79
N MET A 8 -8.86 10.82 4.18
CA MET A 8 -8.88 10.51 2.74
C MET A 8 -8.73 11.76 1.86
N ASN A 9 -9.21 12.91 2.31
CA ASN A 9 -9.01 14.15 1.57
C ASN A 9 -7.53 14.51 1.50
N ARG A 10 -6.81 14.34 2.59
CA ARG A 10 -5.36 14.61 2.64
C ARG A 10 -4.58 13.58 1.82
N ILE A 11 -4.95 12.31 1.92
CA ILE A 11 -4.34 11.23 1.11
C ILE A 11 -4.57 11.52 -0.37
N ALA A 12 -5.79 11.90 -0.75
CA ALA A 12 -6.11 12.28 -2.12
C ALA A 12 -5.30 13.48 -2.61
N GLY A 13 -4.95 14.41 -1.70
CA GLY A 13 -4.10 15.54 -2.01
C GLY A 13 -2.66 15.17 -2.37
N PHE A 14 -2.18 14.01 -1.92
CA PHE A 14 -0.86 13.49 -2.28
C PHE A 14 -0.88 12.61 -3.54
N ALA A 15 -2.07 12.20 -3.99
CA ALA A 15 -2.20 11.24 -5.07
C ALA A 15 -1.77 11.80 -6.42
N HIS A 16 -1.18 10.93 -7.24
CA HIS A 16 -0.78 11.30 -8.60
C HIS A 16 -2.02 11.71 -9.41
N PRO A 17 -2.00 12.91 -10.03
CA PRO A 17 -3.21 13.44 -10.69
C PRO A 17 -3.67 12.62 -11.89
N ASN A 18 -2.76 11.95 -12.59
CA ASN A 18 -3.08 11.17 -13.78
C ASN A 18 -3.15 9.67 -13.51
N LYS A 19 -2.23 9.14 -12.69
CA LYS A 19 -2.13 7.70 -12.45
C LYS A 19 -3.02 7.21 -11.33
N GLY A 20 -3.34 8.06 -10.35
CA GLY A 20 -4.04 7.65 -9.15
C GLY A 20 -3.15 6.85 -8.21
N VAL A 21 -3.75 6.13 -7.28
CA VAL A 21 -3.05 5.32 -6.28
C VAL A 21 -3.44 3.85 -6.42
N ARG A 22 -2.43 3.00 -6.57
CA ARG A 22 -2.58 1.54 -6.62
C ARG A 22 -2.55 0.98 -5.20
N PHE A 23 -3.42 0.01 -4.94
CA PHE A 23 -3.49 -0.71 -3.67
C PHE A 23 -3.12 -2.16 -3.89
N SER A 24 -2.01 -2.59 -3.30
CA SER A 24 -1.54 -3.97 -3.40
C SER A 24 -1.50 -4.61 -2.02
N PRO A 25 -2.21 -5.75 -1.84
CA PRO A 25 -2.23 -6.43 -0.54
C PRO A 25 -0.92 -7.13 -0.19
N TYR A 26 -0.07 -7.37 -1.17
CA TYR A 26 1.25 -7.99 -1.01
C TYR A 26 2.31 -7.26 -1.83
N GLY A 27 3.59 -7.54 -1.54
CA GLY A 27 4.72 -6.87 -2.19
C GLY A 27 4.83 -7.14 -3.69
N TYR A 28 4.25 -8.21 -4.19
CA TYR A 28 4.22 -8.51 -5.61
C TYR A 28 3.00 -7.85 -6.26
N ILE A 29 3.25 -6.75 -6.97
CA ILE A 29 2.19 -5.98 -7.63
C ILE A 29 1.64 -6.73 -8.83
N GLY A 30 0.31 -6.82 -8.93
CA GLY A 30 -0.41 -7.44 -10.04
C GLY A 30 -1.08 -6.42 -10.93
N LYS A 31 -1.29 -6.80 -12.19
CA LYS A 31 -2.00 -5.96 -13.17
C LYS A 31 -3.45 -5.69 -12.76
N ASN A 32 -4.03 -6.59 -11.99
CA ASN A 32 -5.42 -6.51 -11.56
C ASN A 32 -5.60 -5.81 -10.22
N ASP A 33 -4.52 -5.31 -9.62
CA ASP A 33 -4.61 -4.50 -8.40
C ASP A 33 -5.47 -3.27 -8.67
N LEU A 34 -6.25 -2.87 -7.68
CA LEU A 34 -7.13 -1.72 -7.83
C LEU A 34 -6.35 -0.42 -7.81
N VAL A 35 -6.71 0.47 -8.71
CA VAL A 35 -6.16 1.82 -8.80
C VAL A 35 -7.31 2.81 -8.70
N PHE A 36 -7.22 3.74 -7.74
CA PHE A 36 -8.23 4.76 -7.56
C PHE A 36 -7.65 6.15 -7.82
N LYS A 37 -8.41 6.94 -8.58
CA LYS A 37 -8.04 8.34 -8.85
C LYS A 37 -8.47 9.25 -7.72
N ILE A 38 -7.99 10.49 -7.72
CA ILE A 38 -8.22 11.47 -6.64
C ILE A 38 -9.71 11.57 -6.26
N LYS A 39 -10.56 11.66 -7.26
CA LYS A 39 -12.01 11.83 -7.05
C LYS A 39 -12.63 10.64 -6.33
N GLU A 40 -12.20 9.43 -6.70
CA GLU A 40 -12.67 8.19 -6.08
C GLU A 40 -12.14 8.04 -4.66
N LEU A 41 -10.85 8.38 -4.44
CA LEU A 41 -10.22 8.27 -3.11
C LEU A 41 -10.98 9.04 -2.03
N LYS A 42 -11.52 10.20 -2.37
CA LYS A 42 -12.24 11.05 -1.42
C LYS A 42 -13.52 10.40 -0.87
N THR A 43 -14.11 9.47 -1.62
CA THR A 43 -15.38 8.83 -1.27
C THR A 43 -15.27 7.39 -0.80
N LEU A 44 -14.10 6.78 -0.94
CA LEU A 44 -13.90 5.35 -0.65
C LEU A 44 -14.25 4.96 0.77
N TRP A 45 -13.91 5.79 1.75
CA TRP A 45 -14.13 5.46 3.16
C TRP A 45 -15.61 5.26 3.49
N ARG A 46 -16.48 6.02 2.83
CA ARG A 46 -17.93 5.96 3.05
C ARG A 46 -18.61 4.91 2.19
N SER A 47 -17.92 4.38 1.20
CA SER A 47 -18.47 3.41 0.27
C SER A 47 -18.70 2.07 0.97
N LYS A 48 -19.87 1.49 0.76
CA LYS A 48 -20.23 0.14 1.22
C LYS A 48 -19.97 -0.91 0.14
N LYS A 49 -19.42 -0.49 -1.00
CA LYS A 49 -19.11 -1.39 -2.09
C LYS A 49 -18.03 -2.38 -1.68
N VAL A 50 -18.25 -3.65 -2.01
CA VAL A 50 -17.27 -4.72 -1.84
C VAL A 50 -16.44 -4.82 -3.12
N TYR A 51 -15.14 -4.67 -2.96
CA TYR A 51 -14.18 -4.76 -4.06
C TYR A 51 -13.42 -6.07 -4.00
N LEU A 52 -12.95 -6.53 -5.14
CA LEU A 52 -11.98 -7.63 -5.22
C LEU A 52 -10.57 -7.03 -5.24
N TRP A 53 -9.82 -7.23 -4.14
CA TRP A 53 -8.50 -6.62 -3.95
C TRP A 53 -7.34 -7.49 -4.45
N GLY A 54 -7.60 -8.75 -4.69
CA GLY A 54 -6.62 -9.74 -5.08
C GLY A 54 -6.97 -11.08 -4.48
N GLU A 55 -5.96 -11.90 -4.23
CA GLU A 55 -6.11 -13.22 -3.62
C GLU A 55 -5.19 -13.32 -2.40
N TYR A 56 -5.65 -14.02 -1.36
CA TYR A 56 -4.81 -14.34 -0.22
C TYR A 56 -3.64 -15.22 -0.65
N ASP A 57 -2.46 -14.90 -0.15
CA ASP A 57 -1.22 -15.51 -0.61
C ASP A 57 -1.18 -17.03 -0.39
N GLU A 58 -1.59 -17.49 0.78
CA GLU A 58 -1.55 -18.94 1.09
C GLU A 58 -2.75 -19.71 0.58
N SER A 59 -3.95 -19.18 0.72
CA SER A 59 -5.17 -19.89 0.41
C SER A 59 -5.63 -19.72 -1.03
N GLU A 60 -5.11 -18.72 -1.73
CA GLU A 60 -5.55 -18.31 -3.07
C GLU A 60 -7.03 -17.92 -3.15
N LYS A 61 -7.67 -17.72 -2.00
CA LYS A 61 -9.06 -17.27 -1.96
C LYS A 61 -9.14 -15.78 -2.27
N PRO A 62 -10.24 -15.34 -2.91
CA PRO A 62 -10.38 -13.92 -3.24
C PRO A 62 -10.50 -13.05 -1.99
N ILE A 63 -9.82 -11.90 -2.02
CA ILE A 63 -9.92 -10.87 -0.99
C ILE A 63 -11.06 -9.95 -1.39
N LYS A 64 -12.26 -10.21 -0.87
CA LYS A 64 -13.46 -9.41 -1.14
C LYS A 64 -13.87 -8.68 0.13
N MET A 65 -13.77 -7.36 0.10
CA MET A 65 -14.16 -6.55 1.26
C MET A 65 -14.36 -5.08 0.84
N THR A 66 -15.00 -4.32 1.72
CA THR A 66 -15.12 -2.87 1.55
C THR A 66 -13.76 -2.22 1.72
N PHE A 67 -13.62 -0.98 1.26
CA PHE A 67 -12.39 -0.22 1.47
C PHE A 67 -12.05 -0.06 2.96
N ALA A 68 -13.04 0.24 3.80
CA ALA A 68 -12.81 0.39 5.24
C ALA A 68 -12.23 -0.88 5.86
N LYS A 69 -12.72 -2.05 5.46
CA LYS A 69 -12.22 -3.34 5.95
C LYS A 69 -10.81 -3.61 5.42
N TYR A 70 -10.57 -3.32 4.15
CA TYR A 70 -9.23 -3.44 3.54
C TYR A 70 -8.23 -2.55 4.26
N TYR A 71 -8.62 -1.33 4.58
CA TYR A 71 -7.78 -0.38 5.30
C TYR A 71 -7.32 -0.95 6.65
N GLN A 72 -8.25 -1.53 7.41
CA GLN A 72 -7.95 -2.14 8.70
C GLN A 72 -7.07 -3.37 8.59
N SER A 73 -7.19 -4.12 7.50
CA SER A 73 -6.52 -5.42 7.35
C SER A 73 -5.19 -5.34 6.60
N PHE A 74 -5.05 -4.40 5.65
CA PHE A 74 -3.91 -4.35 4.73
C PHE A 74 -3.21 -2.99 4.65
N ILE A 75 -3.73 -1.95 5.28
CA ILE A 75 -3.08 -0.63 5.24
C ILE A 75 -2.61 -0.21 6.62
N TYR A 76 -3.50 -0.17 7.57
CA TYR A 76 -3.18 0.30 8.91
C TYR A 76 -3.56 -0.72 9.99
N ASP A 77 -3.06 -1.93 9.85
CA ASP A 77 -3.19 -3.02 10.81
C ASP A 77 -2.08 -2.98 11.89
N TYR A 78 -1.01 -2.21 11.65
CA TYR A 78 0.02 -1.85 12.62
C TYR A 78 0.06 -0.33 12.74
N ASP A 79 0.62 0.18 13.85
CA ASP A 79 0.78 1.62 14.01
C ASP A 79 2.02 2.12 13.23
N PHE A 80 1.86 2.27 11.93
CA PHE A 80 2.93 2.72 11.04
C PHE A 80 3.36 4.17 11.26
N ALA A 81 2.68 4.92 12.13
CA ALA A 81 3.16 6.22 12.58
C ALA A 81 4.33 6.09 13.56
N LYS A 82 4.49 4.92 14.19
CA LYS A 82 5.58 4.60 15.12
C LYS A 82 6.27 3.30 14.72
N PRO A 83 6.90 3.24 13.53
CA PRO A 83 7.54 2.02 13.05
C PRO A 83 8.86 1.77 13.78
N ASP A 84 9.34 0.52 13.73
CA ASP A 84 10.66 0.18 14.23
C ASP A 84 11.76 0.74 13.33
N LYS A 85 11.51 0.73 12.01
CA LYS A 85 12.45 1.28 11.02
C LYS A 85 11.69 2.02 9.93
N ILE A 86 12.32 3.05 9.36
CA ILE A 86 11.89 3.70 8.13
C ILE A 86 13.03 3.54 7.13
N ASN A 87 12.74 2.92 6.00
CA ASN A 87 13.72 2.66 4.95
C ASN A 87 13.32 3.39 3.67
N TYR A 88 14.31 3.83 2.92
CA TYR A 88 14.11 4.59 1.68
C TYR A 88 14.73 3.88 0.51
N ASN A 89 14.02 3.82 -0.62
CA ASN A 89 14.52 3.34 -1.90
C ASN A 89 15.15 1.94 -1.85
N LEU A 90 14.51 1.02 -1.14
CA LEU A 90 14.99 -0.34 -1.04
C LEU A 90 14.87 -1.05 -2.39
N LYS A 91 15.99 -1.66 -2.83
CA LYS A 91 16.03 -2.50 -4.02
C LYS A 91 15.72 -3.96 -3.70
N GLN A 92 15.70 -4.30 -2.43
CA GLN A 92 15.42 -5.66 -1.94
C GLN A 92 14.50 -5.60 -0.74
N ASN A 93 13.82 -6.70 -0.46
CA ASN A 93 12.90 -6.80 0.66
C ASN A 93 13.64 -6.96 1.99
N ASN A 94 13.06 -6.41 3.05
CA ASN A 94 13.47 -6.70 4.42
C ASN A 94 12.86 -8.01 4.94
N GLY A 95 11.92 -8.58 4.22
CA GLY A 95 11.23 -9.81 4.55
C GLY A 95 11.49 -10.92 3.53
N ILE A 96 10.71 -11.98 3.62
CA ILE A 96 10.83 -13.15 2.75
C ILE A 96 10.09 -13.01 1.43
N MET A 97 9.20 -12.02 1.31
CA MET A 97 8.40 -11.80 0.10
C MET A 97 9.22 -11.08 -0.97
N ILE A 98 9.11 -11.54 -2.21
CA ILE A 98 9.69 -10.88 -3.36
C ILE A 98 8.79 -9.70 -3.74
N ASN A 99 9.41 -8.55 -4.04
CA ASN A 99 8.67 -7.40 -4.53
C ASN A 99 9.11 -7.02 -5.94
N ASN A 100 8.15 -6.55 -6.72
CA ASN A 100 8.35 -6.15 -8.11
C ASN A 100 7.99 -4.68 -8.35
N ILE A 101 8.03 -3.86 -7.31
CA ILE A 101 7.60 -2.46 -7.38
C ILE A 101 8.38 -1.70 -8.47
N ALA A 102 9.69 -1.92 -8.55
CA ALA A 102 10.53 -1.26 -9.54
C ALA A 102 10.19 -1.63 -10.99
N GLU A 103 9.57 -2.78 -11.23
CA GLU A 103 9.12 -3.17 -12.57
C GLU A 103 7.91 -2.35 -13.02
N PHE A 104 6.98 -2.05 -12.10
CA PHE A 104 5.81 -1.22 -12.38
C PHE A 104 6.12 0.27 -12.33
N TYR A 105 7.04 0.67 -11.47
CA TYR A 105 7.37 2.07 -11.22
C TYR A 105 8.89 2.26 -11.19
N PRO A 106 9.57 2.17 -12.36
CA PRO A 106 11.05 2.17 -12.40
C PRO A 106 11.68 3.49 -11.97
N ARG A 107 10.94 4.59 -11.99
CA ARG A 107 11.43 5.92 -11.60
C ARG A 107 10.90 6.37 -10.23
N ALA A 108 10.24 5.48 -9.51
CA ALA A 108 9.65 5.80 -8.22
C ALA A 108 10.69 5.82 -7.11
N ILE A 109 10.36 6.55 -6.06
CA ILE A 109 10.98 6.35 -4.75
C ILE A 109 10.01 5.60 -3.86
N GLU A 110 10.54 4.83 -2.92
CA GLU A 110 9.75 4.06 -1.97
C GLU A 110 10.14 4.46 -0.56
N VAL A 111 9.13 4.59 0.30
CA VAL A 111 9.31 4.76 1.74
C VAL A 111 8.67 3.57 2.42
N GLU A 112 9.47 2.78 3.13
CA GLU A 112 8.99 1.63 3.87
C GLU A 112 8.91 1.95 5.36
N TYR A 113 7.75 1.68 5.94
CA TYR A 113 7.53 1.69 7.39
C TYR A 113 7.51 0.24 7.84
N PHE A 114 8.51 -0.13 8.63
CA PHE A 114 8.78 -1.52 8.97
C PHE A 114 8.62 -1.80 10.45
N PHE A 115 7.88 -2.86 10.77
CA PHE A 115 7.78 -3.44 12.11
C PHE A 115 8.50 -4.77 12.15
N GLU A 116 9.46 -4.89 13.06
CA GLU A 116 10.08 -6.17 13.35
C GLU A 116 9.11 -7.01 14.18
N GLY A 117 8.88 -8.25 13.76
CA GLY A 117 8.10 -9.16 14.53
C GLY A 117 8.98 -9.99 15.47
N THR A 118 8.39 -11.03 16.04
CA THR A 118 9.11 -11.98 16.87
C THR A 118 10.05 -12.89 16.07
N ASP A 119 9.77 -13.04 14.78
CA ASP A 119 10.61 -13.77 13.83
C ASP A 119 10.36 -13.26 12.40
N GLU A 120 11.06 -13.83 11.42
CA GLU A 120 10.96 -13.44 10.01
C GLU A 120 9.55 -13.53 9.41
N ARG A 121 8.67 -14.31 10.03
CA ARG A 121 7.31 -14.52 9.53
C ARG A 121 6.28 -13.60 10.17
N MET A 122 6.71 -12.78 11.14
CA MET A 122 5.82 -11.92 11.91
C MET A 122 6.02 -10.44 11.65
N TYR A 123 6.84 -10.08 10.67
CA TYR A 123 7.10 -8.68 10.34
C TYR A 123 5.90 -8.00 9.67
N GLY A 124 5.85 -6.68 9.74
CA GLY A 124 4.90 -5.86 9.02
C GLY A 124 5.61 -4.78 8.22
N SER A 125 5.29 -4.65 6.95
CA SER A 125 5.87 -3.63 6.08
C SER A 125 4.77 -2.94 5.29
N LEU A 126 4.75 -1.62 5.35
CA LEU A 126 3.91 -0.78 4.51
C LEU A 126 4.82 0.10 3.65
N ARG A 127 4.70 -0.02 2.35
CA ARG A 127 5.48 0.76 1.39
C ARG A 127 4.60 1.80 0.72
N LEU A 128 5.03 3.04 0.79
CA LEU A 128 4.43 4.14 0.03
C LEU A 128 5.33 4.42 -1.16
N VAL A 129 4.73 4.40 -2.35
CA VAL A 129 5.45 4.55 -3.62
C VAL A 129 5.10 5.90 -4.22
N TYR A 130 6.12 6.68 -4.56
CA TYR A 130 5.96 8.03 -5.09
C TYR A 130 6.64 8.17 -6.44
N GLU A 131 5.96 8.83 -7.38
CA GLU A 131 6.55 9.24 -8.66
C GLU A 131 6.57 10.74 -8.79
N LYS A 132 7.61 11.26 -9.44
CA LYS A 132 7.76 12.68 -9.70
C LYS A 132 7.04 13.06 -10.99
N GLN A 133 6.26 14.15 -10.93
CA GLN A 133 5.69 14.79 -12.11
C GLN A 133 5.92 16.29 -12.01
N GLY A 134 6.66 16.84 -12.95
CA GLY A 134 7.13 18.22 -12.83
C GLY A 134 8.11 18.34 -11.66
N ALA A 135 7.87 19.27 -10.75
CA ALA A 135 8.71 19.52 -9.59
C ALA A 135 8.24 18.81 -8.31
N LYS A 136 7.13 18.07 -8.38
CA LYS A 136 6.50 17.45 -7.20
C LYS A 136 6.49 15.94 -7.26
N TRP A 137 6.54 15.33 -6.08
CA TRP A 137 6.38 13.91 -5.87
C TRP A 137 4.95 13.58 -5.48
N TYR A 138 4.36 12.57 -6.11
CA TYR A 138 2.98 12.18 -5.87
C TYR A 138 2.90 10.70 -5.52
N LEU A 139 1.96 10.36 -4.63
CA LEU A 139 1.70 8.99 -4.24
C LEU A 139 1.06 8.22 -5.40
N VAL A 140 1.65 7.09 -5.78
CA VAL A 140 1.15 6.21 -6.84
C VAL A 140 0.82 4.80 -6.34
N GLY A 141 1.29 4.43 -5.15
CA GLY A 141 1.03 3.11 -4.62
C GLY A 141 1.09 3.03 -3.11
N ILE A 142 0.24 2.18 -2.56
CA ILE A 142 0.27 1.77 -1.16
C ILE A 142 0.35 0.25 -1.18
N VAL A 143 1.50 -0.29 -0.79
CA VAL A 143 1.83 -1.69 -0.93
C VAL A 143 2.11 -2.30 0.45
N ARG A 144 1.36 -3.33 0.78
CA ARG A 144 1.55 -4.10 1.98
C ARG A 144 2.53 -5.25 1.68
N ASP A 145 3.57 -5.39 2.47
CA ASP A 145 4.58 -6.44 2.28
C ASP A 145 4.79 -7.14 3.62
N THR A 146 3.96 -8.14 3.86
CA THR A 146 4.02 -8.97 5.06
C THR A 146 3.96 -10.44 4.66
N PRO A 147 4.34 -11.35 5.57
CA PRO A 147 4.12 -12.77 5.34
C PRO A 147 2.65 -13.04 5.03
N GLY A 148 2.39 -13.93 4.09
CA GLY A 148 1.05 -14.28 3.66
C GLY A 148 0.22 -14.92 4.76
N ILE A 149 -1.08 -14.78 4.64
CA ILE A 149 -2.05 -15.41 5.53
C ILE A 149 -2.83 -16.45 4.73
#